data_5aca2d015bf0d878d04bb852e749c2d4
#
_entry.id   5aca2d015bf0d878d04bb852e749c2d4
#
_cell.length_a   1.000
_cell.length_b   1.000
_cell.length_c   1.000
_cell.angle_alpha   90.00
_cell.angle_beta   90.00
_cell.angle_gamma   90.00
#
_symmetry.space_group_name_H-M   'P 1'
#
loop_
_entity.id
_entity.type
_entity.pdbx_description
1 polymer ?
#
loop_
_entity_poly.entity_id
_entity_poly.type
_entity_poly.pdbx_seq_one_letter_code
_entity_poly.pdbx_strand_id
1 'polypeptide(L)'
;MFFSKEINSACSSPLKDIYSLACNTNQIEDNEYQRELISTFNQIAMILRVRTKFSKFPIVGNWLFSKAQLLSARKQKGVYIWGKVGVGKTFMMDLFYDSLPENHKKRYHFHEFMEVIHTILKKKANQQSPLKLVSKSLLKNINILFLDEFHVSDITDAMLLDKLLESLFTDKVILVTTSNSHPDELYKNGLQRDRFLNAISLLKDLSLIHISEPTRPY
;
A
#
# COMPACT_ATOMS: atom_id res chain seq x y z
N MET A 1 -0.58 -6.07 -20.75
CA MET A 1 -1.77 -6.91 -20.93
C MET A 1 -1.46 -8.35 -21.37
N PHE A 2 -0.20 -8.80 -21.33
CA PHE A 2 0.23 -10.15 -21.76
C PHE A 2 0.52 -11.13 -20.59
N PHE A 3 0.67 -10.65 -19.35
CA PHE A 3 1.02 -11.48 -18.19
C PHE A 3 -0.16 -12.09 -17.43
N SER A 4 -1.40 -11.67 -17.68
CA SER A 4 -2.57 -12.12 -16.90
C SER A 4 -3.10 -13.51 -17.26
N LYS A 5 -2.64 -14.15 -18.33
CA LYS A 5 -3.18 -15.45 -18.77
C LYS A 5 -2.40 -16.69 -18.31
N GLU A 6 -1.12 -16.56 -17.98
CA GLU A 6 -0.31 -17.72 -17.54
C GLU A 6 -0.23 -17.90 -16.01
N ILE A 7 -0.59 -16.87 -15.23
CA ILE A 7 -0.52 -16.94 -13.76
C ILE A 7 -1.68 -17.71 -13.13
N ASN A 8 -2.78 -17.93 -13.85
CA ASN A 8 -3.98 -18.58 -13.30
C ASN A 8 -3.91 -20.13 -13.23
N SER A 9 -2.86 -20.76 -13.70
CA SER A 9 -2.76 -22.25 -13.68
C SER A 9 -1.63 -22.81 -12.81
N ALA A 10 -0.74 -21.95 -12.27
CA ALA A 10 0.34 -22.39 -11.38
C ALA A 10 0.16 -21.74 -10.01
N CYS A 11 -0.15 -22.55 -9.03
CA CYS A 11 -0.11 -22.23 -7.61
C CYS A 11 1.18 -21.46 -7.27
N SER A 12 1.03 -20.15 -6.99
CA SER A 12 2.00 -19.31 -6.28
C SER A 12 3.47 -19.44 -6.70
N SER A 13 3.85 -18.93 -7.87
CA SER A 13 5.25 -18.51 -8.04
C SER A 13 5.51 -17.40 -7.02
N PRO A 14 6.53 -17.54 -6.15
CA PRO A 14 6.87 -16.46 -5.22
C PRO A 14 7.16 -15.20 -6.03
N LEU A 15 6.78 -14.03 -5.55
CA LEU A 15 7.10 -12.73 -6.18
C LEU A 15 8.56 -12.63 -6.63
N LYS A 16 9.44 -13.31 -5.90
CA LYS A 16 10.86 -13.42 -6.19
C LYS A 16 11.14 -14.09 -7.56
N ASP A 17 10.39 -15.14 -7.91
CA ASP A 17 10.58 -15.85 -9.19
C ASP A 17 10.11 -14.98 -10.35
N ILE A 18 8.98 -14.26 -10.18
CA ILE A 18 8.45 -13.33 -11.18
C ILE A 18 9.43 -12.17 -11.39
N TYR A 19 9.97 -11.62 -10.30
CA TYR A 19 10.98 -10.57 -10.36
C TYR A 19 12.25 -11.04 -11.07
N SER A 20 12.75 -12.24 -10.71
CA SER A 20 13.93 -12.83 -11.35
C SER A 20 13.72 -13.07 -12.84
N LEU A 21 12.50 -13.47 -13.24
CA LEU A 21 12.15 -13.61 -14.64
C LEU A 21 12.17 -12.26 -15.37
N ALA A 22 11.61 -11.21 -14.76
CA ALA A 22 11.61 -9.86 -15.33
C ALA A 22 13.05 -9.30 -15.49
N CYS A 23 13.95 -9.58 -14.55
CA CYS A 23 15.37 -9.26 -14.67
C CYS A 23 16.05 -10.06 -15.80
N ASN A 24 15.80 -11.37 -15.88
CA ASN A 24 16.39 -12.24 -16.91
C ASN A 24 15.90 -11.90 -18.33
N THR A 25 14.70 -11.33 -18.45
CA THR A 25 14.15 -10.88 -19.74
C THR A 25 14.51 -9.43 -20.07
N ASN A 26 15.44 -8.81 -19.33
CA ASN A 26 15.87 -7.41 -19.49
C ASN A 26 14.72 -6.38 -19.45
N GLN A 27 13.62 -6.70 -18.80
CA GLN A 27 12.51 -5.75 -18.59
C GLN A 27 12.82 -4.75 -17.49
N ILE A 28 13.62 -5.15 -16.52
CA ILE A 28 14.12 -4.32 -15.42
C ILE A 28 15.59 -4.66 -15.14
N GLU A 29 16.34 -3.68 -14.67
CA GLU A 29 17.68 -3.89 -14.13
C GLU A 29 17.53 -4.36 -12.66
N ASP A 30 18.32 -5.37 -12.27
CA ASP A 30 18.34 -5.88 -10.91
C ASP A 30 18.89 -4.83 -9.94
N ASN A 31 18.15 -4.53 -8.87
CA ASN A 31 18.49 -3.48 -7.92
C ASN A 31 18.26 -3.96 -6.48
N GLU A 32 19.19 -3.66 -5.58
CA GLU A 32 19.11 -4.05 -4.17
C GLU A 32 17.85 -3.52 -3.49
N TYR A 33 17.47 -2.28 -3.76
CA TYR A 33 16.24 -1.67 -3.21
C TYR A 33 14.96 -2.37 -3.68
N GLN A 34 14.94 -2.85 -4.92
CA GLN A 34 13.82 -3.62 -5.46
C GLN A 34 13.75 -5.01 -4.81
N ARG A 35 14.89 -5.64 -4.51
CA ARG A 35 14.92 -6.92 -3.77
C ARG A 35 14.40 -6.76 -2.33
N GLU A 36 14.75 -5.67 -1.64
CA GLU A 36 14.21 -5.34 -0.32
C GLU A 36 12.69 -5.17 -0.39
N LEU A 37 12.20 -4.46 -1.41
CA LEU A 37 10.78 -4.27 -1.65
C LEU A 37 10.06 -5.61 -1.89
N ILE A 38 10.62 -6.51 -2.68
CA ILE A 38 10.09 -7.87 -2.88
C ILE A 38 10.00 -8.64 -1.57
N SER A 39 11.01 -8.53 -0.71
CA SER A 39 10.99 -9.14 0.63
C SER A 39 9.81 -8.61 1.46
N THR A 40 9.61 -7.29 1.47
CA THR A 40 8.50 -6.63 2.16
C THR A 40 7.14 -7.04 1.60
N PHE A 41 7.00 -7.11 0.28
CA PHE A 41 5.79 -7.58 -0.39
C PHE A 41 5.46 -9.04 -0.03
N ASN A 42 6.44 -9.92 0.03
CA ASN A 42 6.25 -11.31 0.47
C ASN A 42 5.75 -11.38 1.92
N GLN A 43 6.28 -10.54 2.82
CA GLN A 43 5.79 -10.45 4.20
C GLN A 43 4.33 -9.99 4.25
N ILE A 44 3.97 -8.95 3.48
CA ILE A 44 2.59 -8.46 3.40
C ILE A 44 1.66 -9.53 2.82
N ALA A 45 2.06 -10.22 1.75
CA ALA A 45 1.28 -11.29 1.15
C ALA A 45 1.04 -12.44 2.15
N MET A 46 2.05 -12.79 2.96
CA MET A 46 1.91 -13.78 4.02
C MET A 46 0.90 -13.32 5.08
N ILE A 47 0.96 -12.06 5.52
CA ILE A 47 0.02 -11.48 6.48
C ILE A 47 -1.42 -11.53 5.95
N LEU A 48 -1.63 -11.17 4.69
CA LEU A 48 -2.94 -11.21 4.06
C LEU A 48 -3.49 -12.65 3.98
N ARG A 49 -2.65 -13.62 3.62
CA ARG A 49 -3.02 -15.06 3.61
C ARG A 49 -3.42 -15.55 5.00
N VAL A 50 -2.68 -15.16 6.03
CA VAL A 50 -3.01 -15.49 7.42
C VAL A 50 -4.35 -14.89 7.81
N ARG A 51 -4.57 -13.59 7.55
CA ARG A 51 -5.83 -12.90 7.89
C ARG A 51 -7.04 -13.53 7.19
N THR A 52 -6.93 -13.91 5.91
CA THR A 52 -8.03 -14.51 5.17
C THR A 52 -8.36 -15.93 5.64
N LYS A 53 -7.35 -16.74 5.97
CA LYS A 53 -7.55 -18.08 6.55
C LYS A 53 -8.20 -18.03 7.92
N PHE A 54 -7.80 -17.08 8.78
CA PHE A 54 -8.37 -16.89 10.11
C PHE A 54 -9.81 -16.40 10.08
N SER A 55 -10.21 -15.61 9.08
CA SER A 55 -11.60 -15.17 8.96
C SER A 55 -12.59 -16.33 8.75
N LYS A 56 -12.13 -17.42 8.12
CA LYS A 56 -12.97 -18.60 7.85
C LYS A 56 -12.98 -19.65 8.98
N PHE A 57 -11.92 -19.69 9.82
CA PHE A 57 -11.78 -20.67 10.92
C PHE A 57 -11.14 -20.01 12.16
N PRO A 58 -11.91 -19.30 12.99
CA PRO A 58 -11.36 -18.55 14.12
C PRO A 58 -10.74 -19.42 15.24
N ILE A 59 -11.09 -20.70 15.33
CA ILE A 59 -10.70 -21.55 16.46
C ILE A 59 -9.42 -22.34 16.21
N VAL A 60 -9.12 -22.73 14.98
CA VAL A 60 -8.00 -23.62 14.65
C VAL A 60 -6.72 -22.87 14.24
N GLY A 61 -6.83 -21.61 13.85
CA GLY A 61 -5.73 -20.83 13.26
C GLY A 61 -4.61 -20.42 14.22
N ASN A 62 -4.89 -20.34 15.54
CA ASN A 62 -3.92 -19.82 16.52
C ASN A 62 -2.77 -20.80 16.83
N TRP A 63 -2.93 -22.08 16.54
CA TRP A 63 -1.95 -23.10 16.95
C TRP A 63 -0.84 -23.33 15.91
N LEU A 64 -1.09 -22.99 14.64
CA LEU A 64 -0.17 -23.28 13.52
C LEU A 64 0.87 -22.18 13.22
N PHE A 65 0.77 -20.99 13.85
CA PHE A 65 1.70 -19.89 13.60
C PHE A 65 2.47 -19.52 14.86
N SER A 66 3.77 -19.30 14.71
CA SER A 66 4.59 -18.85 15.83
C SER A 66 4.09 -17.50 16.35
N LYS A 67 4.16 -17.32 17.67
CA LYS A 67 3.75 -16.07 18.35
C LYS A 67 4.43 -14.83 17.74
N ALA A 68 5.67 -14.99 17.25
CA ALA A 68 6.43 -13.94 16.59
C ALA A 68 5.82 -13.54 15.22
N GLN A 69 5.34 -14.50 14.42
CA GLN A 69 4.71 -14.23 13.13
C GLN A 69 3.36 -13.50 13.30
N LEU A 70 2.59 -13.86 14.34
CA LEU A 70 1.34 -13.18 14.68
C LEU A 70 1.58 -11.75 15.19
N LEU A 71 2.66 -11.51 15.94
CA LEU A 71 3.02 -10.18 16.43
C LEU A 71 3.51 -9.28 15.28
N SER A 72 4.33 -9.81 14.37
CA SER A 72 4.77 -9.11 13.16
C SER A 72 3.58 -8.76 12.27
N ALA A 73 2.67 -9.71 12.05
CA ALA A 73 1.45 -9.50 11.27
C ALA A 73 0.54 -8.38 11.84
N ARG A 74 0.53 -8.19 13.17
CA ARG A 74 -0.26 -7.13 13.82
C ARG A 74 0.35 -5.74 13.65
N LYS A 75 1.68 -5.64 13.50
CA LYS A 75 2.41 -4.36 13.42
C LYS A 75 2.47 -3.81 11.98
N GLN A 76 2.44 -4.67 10.97
CA GLN A 76 2.61 -4.23 9.58
C GLN A 76 1.39 -3.42 9.10
N LYS A 77 1.59 -2.12 8.91
CA LYS A 77 0.59 -1.17 8.41
C LYS A 77 0.63 -1.06 6.88
N GLY A 78 1.79 -1.33 6.25
CA GLY A 78 1.95 -1.24 4.80
C GLY A 78 3.37 -0.85 4.38
N VAL A 79 3.49 -0.33 3.16
CA VAL A 79 4.76 0.13 2.59
C VAL A 79 4.57 1.45 1.83
N TYR A 80 5.50 2.37 2.02
CA TYR A 80 5.62 3.63 1.30
C TYR A 80 6.87 3.58 0.42
N ILE A 81 6.66 3.55 -0.89
CA ILE A 81 7.70 3.44 -1.90
C ILE A 81 7.95 4.82 -2.49
N TRP A 82 9.16 5.32 -2.38
CA TRP A 82 9.47 6.66 -2.87
C TRP A 82 10.76 6.69 -3.69
N GLY A 83 10.89 7.71 -4.53
CA GLY A 83 12.04 7.89 -5.41
C GLY A 83 11.70 8.71 -6.63
N LYS A 84 12.68 9.02 -7.46
CA LYS A 84 12.50 9.82 -8.67
C LYS A 84 11.53 9.15 -9.67
N VAL A 85 11.07 9.94 -10.64
CA VAL A 85 10.27 9.41 -11.75
C VAL A 85 11.14 8.46 -12.58
N GLY A 86 10.57 7.36 -13.07
CA GLY A 86 11.27 6.42 -13.95
C GLY A 86 12.02 5.28 -13.26
N VAL A 87 12.19 5.29 -11.93
CA VAL A 87 12.94 4.23 -11.19
C VAL A 87 12.17 2.90 -10.99
N GLY A 88 11.03 2.73 -11.64
CA GLY A 88 10.28 1.46 -11.61
C GLY A 88 9.31 1.28 -10.44
N LYS A 89 8.96 2.33 -9.67
CA LYS A 89 8.02 2.24 -8.54
C LYS A 89 6.67 1.62 -8.93
N THR A 90 6.06 2.14 -9.99
CA THR A 90 4.76 1.67 -10.50
C THR A 90 4.84 0.23 -10.97
N PHE A 91 5.90 -0.14 -11.69
CA PHE A 91 6.14 -1.52 -12.11
C PHE A 91 6.19 -2.49 -10.91
N MET A 92 6.93 -2.13 -9.87
CA MET A 92 7.01 -2.96 -8.66
C MET A 92 5.66 -3.09 -7.96
N MET A 93 4.87 -2.01 -7.93
CA MET A 93 3.53 -2.03 -7.38
C MET A 93 2.58 -2.89 -8.24
N ASP A 94 2.66 -2.81 -9.58
CA ASP A 94 1.90 -3.65 -10.53
C ASP A 94 2.17 -5.13 -10.26
N LEU A 95 3.45 -5.50 -10.19
CA LEU A 95 3.90 -6.86 -9.93
C LEU A 95 3.31 -7.40 -8.62
N PHE A 96 3.29 -6.59 -7.57
CA PHE A 96 2.68 -7.00 -6.31
C PHE A 96 1.16 -7.07 -6.39
N TYR A 97 0.52 -6.08 -7.00
CA TYR A 97 -0.92 -6.04 -7.18
C TYR A 97 -1.42 -7.27 -7.94
N ASP A 98 -0.77 -7.64 -9.05
CA ASP A 98 -1.16 -8.78 -9.88
C ASP A 98 -0.92 -10.13 -9.19
N SER A 99 0.06 -10.21 -8.27
CA SER A 99 0.34 -11.42 -7.49
C SER A 99 -0.71 -11.73 -6.42
N LEU A 100 -1.57 -10.78 -6.09
CA LEU A 100 -2.60 -10.93 -5.06
C LEU A 100 -3.94 -11.35 -5.68
N PRO A 101 -4.75 -12.17 -4.97
CA PRO A 101 -6.08 -12.52 -5.43
C PRO A 101 -6.97 -11.27 -5.56
N GLU A 102 -7.86 -11.28 -6.57
CA GLU A 102 -8.75 -10.16 -6.89
C GLU A 102 -9.64 -9.69 -5.73
N ASN A 103 -10.01 -10.61 -4.84
CA ASN A 103 -10.87 -10.31 -3.72
C ASN A 103 -10.13 -9.50 -2.66
N HIS A 104 -10.75 -8.41 -2.20
CA HIS A 104 -10.27 -7.60 -1.07
C HIS A 104 -9.07 -6.67 -1.34
N LYS A 105 -8.66 -6.46 -2.58
CA LYS A 105 -7.70 -5.43 -2.99
C LYS A 105 -8.41 -4.31 -3.74
N LYS A 106 -7.94 -3.08 -3.58
CA LYS A 106 -8.34 -1.92 -4.41
C LYS A 106 -7.15 -1.07 -4.73
N ARG A 107 -7.19 -0.44 -5.91
CA ARG A 107 -6.16 0.47 -6.40
C ARG A 107 -6.79 1.72 -6.96
N TYR A 108 -6.17 2.86 -6.67
CA TYR A 108 -6.52 4.17 -7.17
C TYR A 108 -5.27 5.00 -7.39
N HIS A 109 -5.32 5.95 -8.31
CA HIS A 109 -4.46 7.12 -8.22
C HIS A 109 -4.87 7.97 -7.03
N PHE A 110 -3.91 8.56 -6.33
CA PHE A 110 -4.20 9.32 -5.12
C PHE A 110 -5.25 10.41 -5.34
N HIS A 111 -5.15 11.13 -6.45
CA HIS A 111 -6.11 12.19 -6.78
C HIS A 111 -7.54 11.65 -6.96
N GLU A 112 -7.71 10.59 -7.73
CA GLU A 112 -9.01 9.92 -7.92
C GLU A 112 -9.60 9.43 -6.59
N PHE A 113 -8.74 8.89 -5.73
CA PHE A 113 -9.15 8.43 -4.40
C PHE A 113 -9.69 9.59 -3.56
N MET A 114 -9.01 10.74 -3.56
CA MET A 114 -9.48 11.94 -2.84
C MET A 114 -10.78 12.50 -3.43
N GLU A 115 -10.96 12.50 -4.75
CA GLU A 115 -12.23 12.90 -5.39
C GLU A 115 -13.41 12.02 -4.95
N VAL A 116 -13.20 10.70 -4.88
CA VAL A 116 -14.22 9.77 -4.38
C VAL A 116 -14.57 10.09 -2.93
N ILE A 117 -13.57 10.36 -2.08
CA ILE A 117 -13.77 10.75 -0.68
C ILE A 117 -14.58 12.03 -0.57
N HIS A 118 -14.18 13.09 -1.29
CA HIS A 118 -14.91 14.36 -1.31
C HIS A 118 -16.36 14.19 -1.76
N THR A 119 -16.59 13.37 -2.78
CA THR A 119 -17.95 13.08 -3.27
C THR A 119 -18.81 12.41 -2.20
N ILE A 120 -18.26 11.44 -1.49
CA ILE A 120 -18.99 10.74 -0.43
C ILE A 120 -19.23 11.68 0.76
N LEU A 121 -18.25 12.52 1.13
CA LEU A 121 -18.38 13.51 2.19
C LEU A 121 -19.48 14.51 1.91
N LYS A 122 -19.54 15.05 0.67
CA LYS A 122 -20.62 15.95 0.24
C LYS A 122 -22.01 15.30 0.39
N LYS A 123 -22.14 14.02 0.01
CA LYS A 123 -23.41 13.28 0.14
C LYS A 123 -23.79 12.99 1.59
N LYS A 124 -22.84 12.93 2.51
CA LYS A 124 -23.04 12.57 3.93
C LYS A 124 -22.83 13.73 4.90
N ALA A 125 -22.77 14.97 4.41
CA ALA A 125 -22.46 16.17 5.21
C ALA A 125 -23.37 16.34 6.45
N ASN A 126 -24.62 15.90 6.37
CA ASN A 126 -25.62 16.01 7.46
C ASN A 126 -25.57 14.84 8.46
N GLN A 127 -24.61 13.91 8.37
CA GLN A 127 -24.53 12.75 9.26
C GLN A 127 -23.47 12.94 10.34
N GLN A 128 -23.67 12.32 11.52
CA GLN A 128 -22.64 12.31 12.56
C GLN A 128 -21.41 11.53 12.09
N SER A 129 -20.22 12.14 12.20
CA SER A 129 -18.92 11.56 11.83
C SER A 129 -18.82 11.10 10.37
N PRO A 130 -19.00 12.00 9.38
CA PRO A 130 -19.04 11.63 7.96
C PRO A 130 -17.76 10.89 7.49
N LEU A 131 -16.59 11.22 8.01
CA LEU A 131 -15.32 10.53 7.67
C LEU A 131 -15.30 9.05 8.08
N LYS A 132 -15.84 8.68 9.26
CA LYS A 132 -15.97 7.28 9.67
C LYS A 132 -16.94 6.50 8.77
N LEU A 133 -17.94 7.16 8.23
CA LEU A 133 -18.87 6.55 7.28
C LEU A 133 -18.25 6.39 5.90
N VAL A 134 -17.38 7.31 5.50
CA VAL A 134 -16.61 7.21 4.25
C VAL A 134 -15.69 6.00 4.32
N SER A 135 -14.86 5.90 5.37
CA SER A 135 -13.95 4.77 5.53
C SER A 135 -14.71 3.44 5.53
N LYS A 136 -15.78 3.31 6.31
CA LYS A 136 -16.63 2.10 6.32
C LYS A 136 -17.22 1.76 4.96
N SER A 137 -17.63 2.75 4.15
CA SER A 137 -18.24 2.50 2.86
C SER A 137 -17.23 2.15 1.77
N LEU A 138 -16.07 2.82 1.76
CA LEU A 138 -14.99 2.59 0.78
C LEU A 138 -14.19 1.33 1.09
N LEU A 139 -13.96 1.07 2.38
CA LEU A 139 -13.05 0.02 2.83
C LEU A 139 -13.78 -1.26 3.24
N LYS A 140 -15.10 -1.30 3.06
CA LYS A 140 -15.87 -2.51 3.31
C LYS A 140 -15.31 -3.65 2.45
N ASN A 141 -14.85 -4.71 3.13
CA ASN A 141 -14.24 -5.89 2.52
C ASN A 141 -12.88 -5.66 1.83
N ILE A 142 -12.18 -4.54 2.08
CA ILE A 142 -10.83 -4.31 1.58
C ILE A 142 -9.83 -4.69 2.67
N ASN A 143 -8.84 -5.52 2.31
CA ASN A 143 -7.72 -5.87 3.18
C ASN A 143 -6.44 -5.08 2.84
N ILE A 144 -6.32 -4.64 1.58
CA ILE A 144 -5.19 -3.91 1.08
C ILE A 144 -5.62 -2.83 0.08
N LEU A 145 -5.10 -1.63 0.27
CA LEU A 145 -5.33 -0.46 -0.57
C LEU A 145 -4.01 -0.05 -1.23
N PHE A 146 -4.05 0.13 -2.54
CA PHE A 146 -2.96 0.66 -3.34
C PHE A 146 -3.26 2.09 -3.76
N LEU A 147 -2.33 3.01 -3.49
CA LEU A 147 -2.43 4.41 -3.89
C LEU A 147 -1.20 4.79 -4.73
N ASP A 148 -1.42 4.99 -6.01
CA ASP A 148 -0.39 5.47 -6.92
C ASP A 148 -0.21 6.99 -6.80
N GLU A 149 1.03 7.45 -7.00
CA GLU A 149 1.36 8.87 -7.11
C GLU A 149 0.90 9.70 -5.91
N PHE A 150 1.18 9.20 -4.71
CA PHE A 150 0.80 9.88 -3.47
C PHE A 150 1.47 11.26 -3.40
N HIS A 151 0.68 12.29 -3.58
CA HIS A 151 1.10 13.67 -3.56
C HIS A 151 0.02 14.57 -2.98
N VAL A 152 0.37 15.38 -1.98
CA VAL A 152 -0.56 16.28 -1.30
C VAL A 152 -0.22 17.70 -1.67
N SER A 153 -1.11 18.36 -2.39
CA SER A 153 -0.97 19.77 -2.81
C SER A 153 -2.04 20.69 -2.23
N ASP A 154 -3.20 20.13 -1.87
CA ASP A 154 -4.36 20.86 -1.41
C ASP A 154 -4.53 20.78 0.12
N ILE A 155 -4.96 21.89 0.74
CA ILE A 155 -5.17 21.96 2.19
C ILE A 155 -6.33 21.05 2.63
N THR A 156 -7.36 20.90 1.82
CA THR A 156 -8.53 20.08 2.14
C THR A 156 -8.14 18.63 2.23
N ASP A 157 -7.33 18.18 1.27
CA ASP A 157 -6.77 16.81 1.28
C ASP A 157 -5.88 16.59 2.49
N ALA A 158 -4.98 17.54 2.79
CA ALA A 158 -4.10 17.45 3.94
C ALA A 158 -4.88 17.29 5.27
N MET A 159 -5.98 18.04 5.45
CA MET A 159 -6.81 17.97 6.66
C MET A 159 -7.62 16.67 6.78
N LEU A 160 -7.99 16.06 5.64
CA LEU A 160 -8.75 14.81 5.62
C LEU A 160 -7.87 13.58 5.81
N LEU A 161 -6.63 13.63 5.28
CA LEU A 161 -5.71 12.49 5.27
C LEU A 161 -5.36 11.97 6.66
N ASP A 162 -5.19 12.84 7.63
CA ASP A 162 -4.89 12.46 9.01
C ASP A 162 -5.92 11.44 9.53
N LYS A 163 -7.17 11.83 9.56
CA LYS A 163 -8.26 10.98 10.07
C LYS A 163 -8.55 9.79 9.17
N LEU A 164 -8.29 9.92 7.87
CA LEU A 164 -8.46 8.85 6.92
C LEU A 164 -7.43 7.74 7.14
N LEU A 165 -6.15 8.09 7.29
CA LEU A 165 -5.08 7.13 7.59
C LEU A 165 -5.28 6.48 8.95
N GLU A 166 -5.67 7.23 9.98
CA GLU A 166 -6.03 6.67 11.29
C GLU A 166 -7.15 5.60 11.16
N SER A 167 -8.19 5.90 10.39
CA SER A 167 -9.29 4.95 10.17
C SER A 167 -8.84 3.72 9.40
N LEU A 168 -8.04 3.89 8.33
CA LEU A 168 -7.44 2.80 7.56
C LEU A 168 -6.68 1.82 8.46
N PHE A 169 -5.80 2.35 9.31
CA PHE A 169 -4.96 1.52 10.17
C PHE A 169 -5.74 0.91 11.35
N THR A 170 -6.77 1.60 11.85
CA THR A 170 -7.70 1.05 12.85
C THR A 170 -8.48 -0.13 12.28
N ASP A 171 -8.94 -0.03 11.05
CA ASP A 171 -9.63 -1.10 10.32
C ASP A 171 -8.66 -2.19 9.80
N LYS A 172 -7.36 -2.05 10.11
CA LYS A 172 -6.29 -3.00 9.72
C LYS A 172 -6.13 -3.17 8.21
N VAL A 173 -6.51 -2.18 7.43
CA VAL A 173 -6.23 -2.14 5.99
C VAL A 173 -4.74 -1.88 5.80
N ILE A 174 -4.10 -2.68 4.96
CA ILE A 174 -2.70 -2.49 4.58
C ILE A 174 -2.65 -1.44 3.48
N LEU A 175 -1.76 -0.45 3.63
CA LEU A 175 -1.55 0.60 2.64
C LEU A 175 -0.26 0.33 1.86
N VAL A 176 -0.36 0.26 0.54
CA VAL A 176 0.78 0.27 -0.38
C VAL A 176 0.71 1.53 -1.20
N THR A 177 1.73 2.36 -1.15
CA THR A 177 1.69 3.63 -1.86
C THR A 177 3.02 3.96 -2.53
N THR A 178 2.95 4.59 -3.72
CA THR A 178 4.12 5.15 -4.43
C THR A 178 4.11 6.66 -4.36
N SER A 179 5.28 7.28 -4.24
CA SER A 179 5.45 8.73 -4.26
C SER A 179 6.76 9.14 -4.91
N ASN A 180 6.83 10.37 -5.38
CA ASN A 180 8.08 10.97 -5.85
C ASN A 180 8.85 11.66 -4.72
N SER A 181 8.25 11.79 -3.53
CA SER A 181 8.79 12.52 -2.39
C SER A 181 8.84 11.66 -1.13
N HIS A 182 9.84 11.90 -0.29
CA HIS A 182 9.85 11.36 1.08
C HIS A 182 8.66 11.91 1.89
N PRO A 183 8.10 11.17 2.86
CA PRO A 183 6.97 11.66 3.67
C PRO A 183 7.19 13.04 4.30
N ASP A 184 8.41 13.35 4.76
CA ASP A 184 8.73 14.66 5.35
C ASP A 184 8.67 15.82 4.34
N GLU A 185 8.73 15.53 3.05
CA GLU A 185 8.66 16.52 1.98
C GLU A 185 7.22 16.76 1.48
N LEU A 186 6.29 15.90 1.88
CA LEU A 186 4.89 16.07 1.53
C LEU A 186 4.36 17.37 2.13
N TYR A 187 3.67 18.14 1.31
CA TYR A 187 3.02 19.40 1.72
C TYR A 187 3.97 20.38 2.46
N LYS A 188 5.27 20.41 2.08
CA LYS A 188 6.35 21.11 2.81
C LYS A 188 6.08 22.59 3.02
N ASN A 189 5.50 23.27 2.04
CA ASN A 189 5.17 24.70 2.09
C ASN A 189 3.66 24.95 2.18
N GLY A 190 2.91 23.93 2.58
CA GLY A 190 1.46 24.02 2.65
C GLY A 190 0.94 24.83 3.83
N LEU A 191 -0.19 25.47 3.65
CA LEU A 191 -0.87 26.23 4.69
C LEU A 191 -1.33 25.30 5.82
N GLN A 192 -1.08 25.67 7.09
CA GLN A 192 -1.42 24.89 8.28
C GLN A 192 -0.76 23.49 8.29
N ARG A 193 0.47 23.38 7.80
CA ARG A 193 1.22 22.13 7.74
C ARG A 193 1.29 21.38 9.07
N ASP A 194 1.28 22.11 10.18
CA ASP A 194 1.32 21.50 11.54
C ASP A 194 0.19 20.49 11.76
N ARG A 195 -0.98 20.72 11.16
CA ARG A 195 -2.11 19.78 11.22
C ARG A 195 -1.91 18.52 10.36
N PHE A 196 -0.99 18.56 9.41
CA PHE A 196 -0.63 17.42 8.56
C PHE A 196 0.49 16.55 9.15
N LEU A 197 1.19 17.01 10.21
CA LEU A 197 2.32 16.29 10.80
C LEU A 197 1.94 14.93 11.35
N ASN A 198 0.73 14.75 11.88
CA ASN A 198 0.27 13.44 12.32
C ASN A 198 0.11 12.46 11.13
N ALA A 199 -0.43 12.90 10.01
CA ALA A 199 -0.49 12.09 8.78
C ALA A 199 0.92 11.69 8.31
N ILE A 200 1.89 12.61 8.33
CA ILE A 200 3.30 12.30 8.03
C ILE A 200 3.84 11.24 8.98
N SER A 201 3.57 11.37 10.29
CA SER A 201 3.99 10.36 11.28
C SER A 201 3.39 8.99 10.99
N LEU A 202 2.11 8.93 10.66
CA LEU A 202 1.44 7.68 10.28
C LEU A 202 2.02 7.04 9.01
N LEU A 203 2.41 7.86 8.02
CA LEU A 203 3.09 7.37 6.82
C LEU A 203 4.51 6.88 7.12
N LYS A 204 5.21 7.52 8.05
CA LYS A 204 6.55 7.07 8.51
C LYS A 204 6.51 5.77 9.32
N ASP A 205 5.38 5.40 9.87
CA ASP A 205 5.15 4.10 10.50
C ASP A 205 5.03 2.93 9.50
N LEU A 206 4.92 3.23 8.21
CA LEU A 206 5.00 2.23 7.14
C LEU A 206 6.45 1.81 6.92
N SER A 207 6.67 0.68 6.25
CA SER A 207 8.00 0.36 5.72
C SER A 207 8.37 1.39 4.65
N LEU A 208 9.35 2.25 4.92
CA LEU A 208 9.83 3.25 3.97
C LEU A 208 10.90 2.64 3.09
N ILE A 209 10.64 2.55 1.78
CA ILE A 209 11.58 2.01 0.81
C ILE A 209 11.87 3.07 -0.24
N HIS A 210 13.14 3.45 -0.33
CA HIS A 210 13.64 4.37 -1.34
C HIS A 210 14.12 3.58 -2.55
N ILE A 211 13.55 3.81 -3.73
CA ILE A 211 14.06 3.25 -4.96
C ILE A 211 14.85 4.35 -5.69
N SER A 212 16.15 4.10 -5.89
CA SER A 212 17.03 4.93 -6.70
C SER A 212 17.47 4.17 -7.96
N GLU A 213 17.92 4.91 -8.96
CA GLU A 213 18.58 4.31 -10.11
C GLU A 213 19.84 3.54 -9.66
N PRO A 214 20.14 2.39 -10.28
CA PRO A 214 21.40 1.71 -10.02
C PRO A 214 22.55 2.67 -10.37
N THR A 215 23.47 2.85 -9.44
CA THR A 215 24.71 3.59 -9.69
C THR A 215 25.48 2.83 -10.77
N ARG A 216 25.48 3.35 -12.00
CA ARG A 216 26.38 2.81 -13.04
C ARG A 216 27.79 3.01 -12.54
N PRO A 217 28.60 1.94 -12.38
CA PRO A 217 30.03 2.13 -12.15
C PRO A 217 30.62 2.83 -13.42
N TYR A 218 31.30 3.91 -13.19
CA TYR A 218 32.08 4.60 -14.25
C TYR A 218 33.19 3.70 -14.78
#